data_c78263d8f647f752c571da6ebb8468a7
#
_entry.id   c78263d8f647f752c571da6ebb8468a7
#
_cell.length_a   1.000
_cell.length_b   1.000
_cell.length_c   1.000
_cell.angle_alpha   90.00
_cell.angle_beta   90.00
_cell.angle_gamma   90.00
#
_symmetry.space_group_name_H-M   'P 1'
#
loop_
_entity.id
_entity.type
_entity.pdbx_description
1 polymer ?
#
loop_
_entity_poly.entity_id
_entity_poly.type
_entity_poly.pdbx_seq_one_letter_code
_entity_poly.pdbx_strand_id
1 'polypeptide(L)'
;MSSFASDEHFVDSMRQERSGTGLRDQVSRLFEEARDDVYRYLLTLGLHPPQAQEAAQEVFLRLYATLRKGEEIQNPRAWVFRVAHNLGLKIRARQHSEEPFEPELGARLATGGETPESELIQRERMLRFHNAVAGLSEQQRRCLFLRMEGLRYQEIGSVLGISASAVGEFLRRAMLRLRRVRDE
;
A
#
# COMPACT_ATOMS: atom_id res chain seq x y z
N MET A 1 -22.42 -41.90 32.84
CA MET A 1 -22.01 -40.47 32.93
C MET A 1 -20.88 -40.23 31.96
N SER A 2 -21.18 -40.08 30.67
CA SER A 2 -20.14 -39.79 29.63
C SER A 2 -20.81 -39.21 28.38
N SER A 3 -21.51 -38.08 28.53
CA SER A 3 -22.15 -37.43 27.36
C SER A 3 -21.84 -35.96 27.22
N PHE A 4 -21.09 -35.36 28.14
CA PHE A 4 -20.82 -33.90 28.11
C PHE A 4 -19.49 -33.52 27.43
N ALA A 5 -18.54 -34.44 27.22
CA ALA A 5 -17.26 -34.15 26.57
C ALA A 5 -17.34 -34.07 25.03
N SER A 6 -18.38 -34.68 24.43
CA SER A 6 -18.54 -34.63 22.95
C SER A 6 -19.15 -33.33 22.46
N ASP A 7 -19.99 -32.68 23.27
CA ASP A 7 -20.66 -31.44 22.90
C ASP A 7 -19.71 -30.22 22.94
N GLU A 8 -18.76 -30.17 23.88
CA GLU A 8 -17.78 -29.08 23.94
C GLU A 8 -16.83 -29.12 22.74
N HIS A 9 -16.41 -30.32 22.32
CA HIS A 9 -15.50 -30.46 21.16
C HIS A 9 -16.22 -30.14 19.85
N PHE A 10 -17.50 -30.43 19.72
CA PHE A 10 -18.32 -30.08 18.56
C PHE A 10 -18.58 -28.57 18.49
N VAL A 11 -18.90 -27.93 19.62
CA VAL A 11 -19.10 -26.48 19.71
C VAL A 11 -17.80 -25.71 19.43
N ASP A 12 -16.65 -26.22 19.88
CA ASP A 12 -15.34 -25.61 19.62
C ASP A 12 -14.93 -25.77 18.16
N SER A 13 -15.23 -26.93 17.54
CA SER A 13 -15.03 -27.15 16.09
C SER A 13 -15.91 -26.21 15.25
N MET A 14 -17.18 -26.04 15.61
CA MET A 14 -18.10 -25.10 14.94
C MET A 14 -17.70 -23.63 15.14
N ARG A 15 -17.11 -23.28 16.30
CA ARG A 15 -16.53 -21.96 16.54
C ARG A 15 -15.28 -21.73 15.69
N GLN A 16 -14.42 -22.72 15.55
CA GLN A 16 -13.22 -22.65 14.71
C GLN A 16 -13.58 -22.52 13.23
N GLU A 17 -14.58 -23.23 12.73
CA GLU A 17 -15.06 -23.11 11.35
C GLU A 17 -15.72 -21.75 11.08
N ARG A 18 -16.54 -21.23 11.99
CA ARG A 18 -17.14 -19.89 11.91
C ARG A 18 -16.08 -18.79 11.99
N SER A 19 -15.08 -18.95 12.86
CA SER A 19 -13.95 -18.02 12.96
C SER A 19 -13.10 -18.03 11.70
N GLY A 20 -12.89 -19.20 11.09
CA GLY A 20 -12.13 -19.35 9.84
C GLY A 20 -12.85 -18.74 8.64
N THR A 21 -14.16 -18.81 8.56
CA THR A 21 -14.96 -18.18 7.48
C THR A 21 -14.94 -16.67 7.63
N GLY A 22 -15.21 -16.13 8.82
CA GLY A 22 -15.18 -14.70 9.10
C GLY A 22 -13.78 -14.06 8.86
N LEU A 23 -12.71 -14.80 9.20
CA LEU A 23 -11.33 -14.34 8.95
C LEU A 23 -11.00 -14.30 7.46
N ARG A 24 -11.39 -15.33 6.71
CA ARG A 24 -11.21 -15.35 5.24
C ARG A 24 -11.94 -14.20 4.59
N ASP A 25 -13.19 -13.96 4.96
CA ASP A 25 -14.02 -12.88 4.43
C ASP A 25 -13.44 -11.50 4.77
N GLN A 26 -12.87 -11.35 5.96
CA GLN A 26 -12.19 -10.12 6.37
C GLN A 26 -10.95 -9.86 5.52
N VAL A 27 -10.10 -10.87 5.35
CA VAL A 27 -8.87 -10.74 4.54
C VAL A 27 -9.21 -10.56 3.06
N SER A 28 -10.23 -11.26 2.53
CA SER A 28 -10.67 -11.13 1.14
C SER A 28 -11.17 -9.72 0.85
N ARG A 29 -11.99 -9.15 1.72
CA ARG A 29 -12.45 -7.75 1.58
C ARG A 29 -11.29 -6.77 1.56
N LEU A 30 -10.35 -6.88 2.50
CA LEU A 30 -9.18 -6.02 2.53
C LEU A 30 -8.29 -6.22 1.31
N PHE A 31 -8.18 -7.45 0.80
CA PHE A 31 -7.47 -7.75 -0.44
C PHE A 31 -8.12 -7.05 -1.63
N GLU A 32 -9.44 -7.15 -1.80
CA GLU A 32 -10.17 -6.47 -2.88
C GLU A 32 -10.03 -4.95 -2.81
N GLU A 33 -10.07 -4.38 -1.60
CA GLU A 33 -9.98 -2.94 -1.37
C GLU A 33 -8.57 -2.37 -1.51
N ALA A 34 -7.53 -3.12 -1.16
CA ALA A 34 -6.19 -2.57 -0.98
C ALA A 34 -5.09 -3.19 -1.86
N ARG A 35 -5.36 -4.28 -2.61
CA ARG A 35 -4.30 -4.95 -3.39
C ARG A 35 -3.69 -4.05 -4.44
N ASP A 36 -4.52 -3.26 -5.14
CA ASP A 36 -4.07 -2.39 -6.22
C ASP A 36 -3.27 -1.20 -5.66
N ASP A 37 -3.63 -0.73 -4.46
CA ASP A 37 -2.90 0.32 -3.75
C ASP A 37 -1.55 -0.21 -3.27
N VAL A 38 -1.50 -1.42 -2.73
CA VAL A 38 -0.26 -2.10 -2.33
C VAL A 38 0.64 -2.34 -3.54
N TYR A 39 0.08 -2.81 -4.65
CA TYR A 39 0.82 -2.99 -5.89
C TYR A 39 1.44 -1.67 -6.37
N ARG A 40 0.63 -0.59 -6.47
CA ARG A 40 1.13 0.74 -6.85
C ARG A 40 2.21 1.24 -5.89
N TYR A 41 2.03 1.02 -4.58
CA TYR A 41 3.04 1.38 -3.60
C TYR A 41 4.37 0.67 -3.85
N LEU A 42 4.34 -0.64 -4.11
CA LEU A 42 5.54 -1.42 -4.42
C LEU A 42 6.25 -0.93 -5.69
N LEU A 43 5.51 -0.51 -6.72
CA LEU A 43 6.09 0.15 -7.90
C LEU A 43 6.80 1.46 -7.51
N THR A 44 6.26 2.26 -6.58
CA THR A 44 6.93 3.49 -6.10
C THR A 44 8.22 3.20 -5.33
N LEU A 45 8.41 1.97 -4.84
CA LEU A 45 9.66 1.52 -4.23
C LEU A 45 10.71 1.08 -5.26
N GLY A 46 10.33 1.01 -6.55
CA GLY A 46 11.21 0.62 -7.65
C GLY A 46 11.21 -0.87 -7.98
N LEU A 47 10.14 -1.59 -7.62
CA LEU A 47 9.96 -2.98 -8.05
C LEU A 47 9.44 -3.04 -9.48
N HIS A 48 9.87 -4.04 -10.26
CA HIS A 48 9.26 -4.34 -11.55
C HIS A 48 7.83 -4.88 -11.40
N PRO A 49 6.94 -4.68 -12.40
CA PRO A 49 5.54 -5.09 -12.32
C PRO A 49 5.30 -6.54 -11.87
N PRO A 50 6.00 -7.57 -12.40
CA PRO A 50 5.81 -8.94 -11.93
C PRO A 50 6.16 -9.14 -10.47
N GLN A 51 7.24 -8.53 -10.00
CA GLN A 51 7.70 -8.62 -8.62
C GLN A 51 6.77 -7.87 -7.65
N ALA A 52 6.26 -6.71 -8.07
CA ALA A 52 5.29 -5.95 -7.29
C ALA A 52 3.98 -6.74 -7.13
N GLN A 53 3.55 -7.46 -8.17
CA GLN A 53 2.36 -8.31 -8.11
C GLN A 53 2.56 -9.50 -7.16
N GLU A 54 3.70 -10.18 -7.26
CA GLU A 54 4.05 -11.32 -6.40
C GLU A 54 4.21 -10.87 -4.93
N ALA A 55 4.90 -9.76 -4.70
CA ALA A 55 5.05 -9.17 -3.38
C ALA A 55 3.71 -8.73 -2.77
N ALA A 56 2.80 -8.17 -3.56
CA ALA A 56 1.47 -7.81 -3.07
C ALA A 56 0.69 -9.06 -2.60
N GLN A 57 0.70 -10.15 -3.37
CA GLN A 57 0.08 -11.40 -2.95
C GLN A 57 0.70 -11.95 -1.65
N GLU A 58 2.02 -11.96 -1.55
CA GLU A 58 2.74 -12.42 -0.37
C GLU A 58 2.36 -11.62 0.89
N VAL A 59 2.16 -10.31 0.78
CA VAL A 59 1.72 -9.45 1.89
C VAL A 59 0.38 -9.92 2.46
N PHE A 60 -0.61 -10.21 1.62
CA PHE A 60 -1.93 -10.66 2.08
C PHE A 60 -1.92 -12.10 2.61
N LEU A 61 -1.08 -12.98 2.04
CA LEU A 61 -0.86 -14.31 2.60
C LEU A 61 -0.28 -14.23 4.02
N ARG A 62 0.67 -13.32 4.26
CA ARG A 62 1.21 -13.07 5.60
C ARG A 62 0.17 -12.50 6.55
N LEU A 63 -0.68 -11.58 6.08
CA LEU A 63 -1.79 -11.07 6.88
C LEU A 63 -2.68 -12.21 7.34
N TYR A 64 -3.11 -13.06 6.41
CA TYR A 64 -3.96 -14.21 6.73
C TYR A 64 -3.27 -15.16 7.72
N ALA A 65 -2.00 -15.49 7.50
CA ALA A 65 -1.25 -16.37 8.39
C ALA A 65 -1.09 -15.80 9.81
N THR A 66 -0.88 -14.48 9.93
CA THR A 66 -0.73 -13.77 11.20
C THR A 66 -2.05 -13.77 11.97
N LEU A 67 -3.15 -13.41 11.32
CA LEU A 67 -4.48 -13.39 11.94
C LEU A 67 -4.95 -14.81 12.32
N ARG A 68 -4.59 -15.82 11.51
CA ARG A 68 -4.93 -17.23 11.82
C ARG A 68 -4.24 -17.75 13.10
N LYS A 69 -3.08 -17.17 13.44
CA LYS A 69 -2.40 -17.49 14.71
C LYS A 69 -3.01 -16.81 15.93
N GLY A 70 -4.06 -16.00 15.73
CA GLY A 70 -4.72 -15.26 16.80
C GLY A 70 -4.02 -13.95 17.18
N GLU A 71 -3.07 -13.47 16.35
CA GLU A 71 -2.44 -12.18 16.58
C GLU A 71 -3.44 -11.05 16.29
N GLU A 72 -3.60 -10.13 17.23
CA GLU A 72 -4.46 -8.96 17.06
C GLU A 72 -3.74 -7.87 16.26
N ILE A 73 -4.35 -7.44 15.16
CA ILE A 73 -3.87 -6.34 14.34
C ILE A 73 -4.88 -5.20 14.43
N GLN A 74 -4.54 -4.13 15.15
CA GLN A 74 -5.44 -2.98 15.36
C GLN A 74 -5.81 -2.27 14.05
N ASN A 75 -4.85 -2.06 13.15
CA ASN A 75 -5.07 -1.48 11.83
C ASN A 75 -4.48 -2.39 10.74
N PRO A 76 -5.30 -3.30 10.16
CA PRO A 76 -4.84 -4.23 9.12
C PRO A 76 -4.31 -3.50 7.87
N ARG A 77 -4.90 -2.36 7.47
CA ARG A 77 -4.42 -1.58 6.32
C ARG A 77 -3.00 -1.02 6.57
N ALA A 78 -2.76 -0.39 7.71
CA ALA A 78 -1.42 0.11 8.05
C ALA A 78 -0.41 -1.04 8.18
N TRP A 79 -0.82 -2.18 8.72
CA TRP A 79 0.00 -3.38 8.82
C TRP A 79 0.42 -3.89 7.44
N VAL A 80 -0.51 -3.98 6.50
CA VAL A 80 -0.27 -4.39 5.10
C VAL A 80 0.76 -3.50 4.44
N PHE A 81 0.63 -2.17 4.54
CA PHE A 81 1.61 -1.24 3.97
C PHE A 81 2.98 -1.33 4.64
N ARG A 82 3.05 -1.61 5.95
CA ARG A 82 4.32 -1.84 6.65
C ARG A 82 5.02 -3.10 6.14
N VAL A 83 4.29 -4.20 5.99
CA VAL A 83 4.84 -5.45 5.44
C VAL A 83 5.26 -5.26 3.99
N ALA A 84 4.44 -4.59 3.17
CA ALA A 84 4.76 -4.27 1.78
C ALA A 84 6.04 -3.43 1.67
N HIS A 85 6.19 -2.39 2.52
CA HIS A 85 7.39 -1.55 2.56
C HIS A 85 8.65 -2.37 2.84
N ASN A 86 8.64 -3.16 3.91
CA ASN A 86 9.79 -3.97 4.31
C ASN A 86 10.13 -5.04 3.26
N LEU A 87 9.12 -5.70 2.69
CA LEU A 87 9.31 -6.69 1.65
C LEU A 87 9.86 -6.04 0.36
N GLY A 88 9.28 -4.90 -0.05
CA GLY A 88 9.71 -4.17 -1.22
C GLY A 88 11.16 -3.70 -1.11
N LEU A 89 11.57 -3.14 0.03
CA LEU A 89 12.97 -2.75 0.26
C LEU A 89 13.92 -3.94 0.21
N LYS A 90 13.51 -5.10 0.76
CA LYS A 90 14.31 -6.33 0.72
C LYS A 90 14.50 -6.85 -0.71
N ILE A 91 13.44 -6.83 -1.53
CA ILE A 91 13.49 -7.23 -2.94
C ILE A 91 14.40 -6.27 -3.71
N ARG A 92 14.20 -4.95 -3.55
CA ARG A 92 15.02 -3.92 -4.21
C ARG A 92 16.50 -4.03 -3.84
N ALA A 93 16.83 -4.30 -2.58
CA ALA A 93 18.22 -4.47 -2.15
C ALA A 93 18.92 -5.64 -2.85
N ARG A 94 18.17 -6.72 -3.15
CA ARG A 94 18.70 -7.86 -3.92
C ARG A 94 18.91 -7.51 -5.39
N GLN A 95 18.02 -6.71 -6.00
CA GLN A 95 18.15 -6.27 -7.39
C GLN A 95 19.35 -5.34 -7.61
N HIS A 96 19.63 -4.42 -6.67
CA HIS A 96 20.80 -3.52 -6.78
C HIS A 96 22.16 -4.26 -6.76
N SER A 97 22.16 -5.55 -6.43
CA SER A 97 23.29 -6.44 -6.62
C SER A 97 23.46 -6.92 -8.07
N GLU A 98 22.44 -6.76 -8.92
CA GLU A 98 22.39 -7.40 -10.23
C GLU A 98 22.31 -6.43 -11.43
N GLU A 99 21.69 -5.20 -11.31
CA GLU A 99 21.70 -4.17 -12.38
C GLU A 99 21.22 -2.78 -11.91
N PRO A 100 21.69 -1.65 -12.54
CA PRO A 100 21.16 -0.30 -12.29
C PRO A 100 19.84 -0.11 -13.06
N PHE A 101 18.76 0.17 -12.34
CA PHE A 101 17.41 0.37 -12.86
C PHE A 101 17.02 1.85 -12.93
N GLU A 102 16.56 2.32 -14.10
CA GLU A 102 15.81 3.57 -14.24
C GLU A 102 14.31 3.31 -14.04
N PRO A 103 13.64 3.97 -13.09
CA PRO A 103 12.22 3.78 -12.86
C PRO A 103 11.39 4.44 -13.96
N GLU A 104 10.81 3.65 -14.85
CA GLU A 104 9.71 4.10 -15.70
C GLU A 104 8.47 4.39 -14.85
N LEU A 105 8.23 5.65 -14.56
CA LEU A 105 7.01 6.12 -13.90
C LEU A 105 5.89 6.27 -14.94
N GLY A 106 5.47 5.15 -15.51
CA GLY A 106 4.38 5.06 -16.48
C GLY A 106 3.02 4.92 -15.80
N ALA A 107 2.46 5.98 -15.24
CA ALA A 107 1.08 5.96 -14.78
C ALA A 107 0.12 6.12 -15.97
N ARG A 108 -0.54 5.05 -16.37
CA ARG A 108 -1.73 5.09 -17.21
C ARG A 108 -2.89 5.65 -16.39
N LEU A 109 -3.24 6.90 -16.60
CA LEU A 109 -4.56 7.43 -16.29
C LEU A 109 -5.27 7.61 -17.62
N ALA A 110 -6.14 6.66 -17.98
CA ALA A 110 -7.07 6.81 -19.06
C ALA A 110 -8.27 7.61 -18.55
N THR A 111 -8.44 8.82 -19.05
CA THR A 111 -9.69 9.58 -18.91
C THR A 111 -10.32 9.72 -20.30
N GLY A 112 -11.60 9.32 -20.41
CA GLY A 112 -12.38 9.40 -21.61
C GLY A 112 -13.03 10.77 -21.79
N GLY A 113 -13.12 11.19 -23.06
CA GLY A 113 -14.23 11.97 -23.58
C GLY A 113 -14.31 13.44 -23.21
N GLU A 114 -13.45 14.29 -23.82
CA GLU A 114 -13.65 15.74 -23.88
C GLU A 114 -13.09 16.29 -25.21
N THR A 115 -13.43 17.55 -25.54
CA THR A 115 -13.02 18.20 -26.80
C THR A 115 -11.50 18.28 -26.96
N PRO A 116 -10.94 18.33 -28.19
CA PRO A 116 -9.48 18.31 -28.44
C PRO A 116 -8.70 19.41 -27.72
N GLU A 117 -9.33 20.56 -27.48
CA GLU A 117 -8.71 21.70 -26.82
C GLU A 117 -8.66 21.52 -25.30
N SER A 118 -9.71 20.93 -24.70
CA SER A 118 -9.72 20.57 -23.29
C SER A 118 -8.79 19.40 -22.97
N GLU A 119 -8.63 18.46 -23.89
CA GLU A 119 -7.67 17.35 -23.79
C GLU A 119 -6.22 17.85 -23.76
N LEU A 120 -5.89 18.84 -24.57
CA LEU A 120 -4.52 19.41 -24.61
C LEU A 120 -4.18 20.09 -23.26
N ILE A 121 -5.09 20.92 -22.76
CA ILE A 121 -4.94 21.60 -21.45
C ILE A 121 -4.82 20.57 -20.31
N GLN A 122 -5.63 19.53 -20.35
CA GLN A 122 -5.58 18.44 -19.36
C GLN A 122 -4.26 17.65 -19.43
N ARG A 123 -3.77 17.35 -20.64
CA ARG A 123 -2.47 16.69 -20.83
C ARG A 123 -1.31 17.54 -20.30
N GLU A 124 -1.31 18.83 -20.57
CA GLU A 124 -0.28 19.74 -20.03
C GLU A 124 -0.32 19.82 -18.51
N ARG A 125 -1.50 19.94 -17.91
CA ARG A 125 -1.67 19.92 -16.44
C ARG A 125 -1.18 18.60 -15.85
N MET A 126 -1.51 17.48 -16.49
CA MET A 126 -1.09 16.16 -16.06
C MET A 126 0.43 15.99 -16.15
N LEU A 127 1.06 16.45 -17.23
CA LEU A 127 2.52 16.44 -17.39
C LEU A 127 3.21 17.30 -16.33
N ARG A 128 2.71 18.52 -16.07
CA ARG A 128 3.24 19.37 -15.00
C ARG A 128 3.09 18.71 -13.62
N PHE A 129 1.95 18.09 -13.34
CA PHE A 129 1.74 17.35 -12.10
C PHE A 129 2.70 16.16 -11.98
N HIS A 130 2.86 15.36 -13.03
CA HIS A 130 3.80 14.23 -13.04
C HIS A 130 5.24 14.70 -12.78
N ASN A 131 5.66 15.78 -13.45
CA ASN A 131 7.00 16.36 -13.24
C ASN A 131 7.18 16.87 -11.81
N ALA A 132 6.14 17.46 -11.22
CA ALA A 132 6.18 17.90 -9.83
C ALA A 132 6.32 16.73 -8.85
N VAL A 133 5.56 15.65 -9.06
CA VAL A 133 5.64 14.42 -8.26
C VAL A 133 7.01 13.73 -8.46
N ALA A 134 7.50 13.64 -9.70
CA ALA A 134 8.83 13.10 -9.99
C ALA A 134 9.95 13.88 -9.29
N GLY A 135 9.78 15.19 -9.16
CA GLY A 135 10.72 16.05 -8.43
C GLY A 135 10.66 15.94 -6.91
N LEU A 136 9.69 15.24 -6.31
CA LEU A 136 9.70 14.99 -4.87
C LEU A 136 10.80 13.99 -4.50
N SER A 137 11.37 14.13 -3.30
CA SER A 137 12.27 13.10 -2.76
C SER A 137 11.51 11.77 -2.55
N GLU A 138 12.24 10.66 -2.51
CA GLU A 138 11.62 9.35 -2.23
C GLU A 138 10.79 9.36 -0.95
N GLN A 139 11.30 9.96 0.13
CA GLN A 139 10.57 10.06 1.40
C GLN A 139 9.30 10.90 1.28
N GLN A 140 9.35 12.01 0.55
CA GLN A 140 8.17 12.84 0.30
C GLN A 140 7.11 12.08 -0.49
N ARG A 141 7.49 11.36 -1.56
CA ARG A 141 6.58 10.53 -2.35
C ARG A 141 5.94 9.43 -1.52
N ARG A 142 6.75 8.71 -0.71
CA ARG A 142 6.25 7.64 0.17
C ARG A 142 5.27 8.18 1.22
N CYS A 143 5.62 9.27 1.89
CA CYS A 143 4.72 9.93 2.86
C CYS A 143 3.41 10.36 2.19
N LEU A 144 3.49 10.98 1.01
CA LEU A 144 2.32 11.45 0.27
C LEU A 144 1.42 10.29 -0.13
N PHE A 145 1.99 9.22 -0.71
CA PHE A 145 1.25 8.03 -1.09
C PHE A 145 0.51 7.42 0.11
N LEU A 146 1.22 7.12 1.19
CA LEU A 146 0.62 6.52 2.39
C LEU A 146 -0.46 7.43 3.02
N ARG A 147 -0.29 8.75 2.92
CA ARG A 147 -1.30 9.70 3.38
C ARG A 147 -2.56 9.66 2.52
N MET A 148 -2.44 9.53 1.20
CA MET A 148 -3.57 9.37 0.27
C MET A 148 -4.32 8.06 0.54
N GLU A 149 -3.61 7.02 0.98
CA GLU A 149 -4.20 5.76 1.41
C GLU A 149 -4.88 5.82 2.79
N GLY A 150 -5.00 7.03 3.37
CA GLY A 150 -5.71 7.29 4.61
C GLY A 150 -4.93 7.03 5.89
N LEU A 151 -3.64 6.66 5.82
CA LEU A 151 -2.82 6.41 7.00
C LEU A 151 -2.60 7.71 7.80
N ARG A 152 -2.59 7.58 9.13
CA ARG A 152 -2.27 8.67 10.05
C ARG A 152 -0.76 8.88 10.13
N TYR A 153 -0.31 10.03 10.58
CA TYR A 153 1.13 10.36 10.66
C TYR A 153 1.94 9.36 11.48
N GLN A 154 1.37 8.87 12.58
CA GLN A 154 2.02 7.84 13.40
C GLN A 154 2.14 6.50 12.67
N GLU A 155 1.11 6.13 11.90
CA GLU A 155 1.10 4.90 11.10
C GLU A 155 2.11 4.98 9.95
N ILE A 156 2.15 6.12 9.24
CA ILE A 156 3.15 6.40 8.21
C ILE A 156 4.56 6.35 8.81
N GLY A 157 4.75 6.96 9.98
CA GLY A 157 6.01 6.90 10.70
C GLY A 157 6.42 5.46 11.02
N SER A 158 5.47 4.63 11.49
CA SER A 158 5.69 3.20 11.75
C SER A 158 6.03 2.41 10.48
N VAL A 159 5.41 2.74 9.34
CA VAL A 159 5.72 2.11 8.03
C VAL A 159 7.13 2.46 7.58
N LEU A 160 7.51 3.73 7.66
CA LEU A 160 8.75 4.25 7.08
C LEU A 160 9.95 4.25 8.05
N GLY A 161 9.74 3.90 9.33
CA GLY A 161 10.78 3.93 10.35
C GLY A 161 11.23 5.35 10.73
N ILE A 162 10.32 6.35 10.69
CA ILE A 162 10.59 7.76 11.00
C ILE A 162 9.58 8.32 12.01
N SER A 163 9.88 9.48 12.60
CA SER A 163 8.96 10.12 13.54
C SER A 163 7.73 10.72 12.85
N ALA A 164 6.60 10.82 13.55
CA ALA A 164 5.40 11.49 13.05
C ALA A 164 5.66 12.96 12.69
N SER A 165 6.55 13.64 13.42
CA SER A 165 6.98 15.01 13.11
C SER A 165 7.72 15.09 11.77
N ALA A 166 8.62 14.12 11.49
CA ALA A 166 9.32 14.03 10.21
C ALA A 166 8.32 13.78 9.06
N VAL A 167 7.32 12.91 9.26
CA VAL A 167 6.24 12.71 8.29
C VAL A 167 5.52 14.02 7.99
N GLY A 168 5.15 14.78 9.03
CA GLY A 168 4.51 16.09 8.86
C GLY A 168 5.36 17.06 8.03
N GLU A 169 6.65 17.11 8.28
CA GLU A 169 7.58 17.98 7.53
C GLU A 169 7.74 17.53 6.07
N PHE A 170 7.86 16.22 5.80
CA PHE A 170 7.90 15.72 4.41
C PHE A 170 6.62 16.03 3.65
N LEU A 171 5.46 15.83 4.27
CA LEU A 171 4.17 16.16 3.65
C LEU A 171 4.02 17.67 3.41
N ARG A 172 4.42 18.51 4.36
CA ARG A 172 4.39 19.98 4.19
C ARG A 172 5.24 20.42 2.99
N ARG A 173 6.46 19.91 2.86
CA ARG A 173 7.35 20.22 1.73
C ARG A 173 6.80 19.70 0.40
N ALA A 174 6.26 18.47 0.39
CA ALA A 174 5.61 17.92 -0.80
C ALA A 174 4.44 18.79 -1.26
N MET A 175 3.55 19.17 -0.35
CA MET A 175 2.38 20.00 -0.65
C MET A 175 2.77 21.41 -1.14
N LEU A 176 3.80 22.02 -0.57
CA LEU A 176 4.31 23.31 -1.05
C LEU A 176 4.81 23.23 -2.48
N ARG A 177 5.51 22.14 -2.84
CA ARG A 177 5.99 21.94 -4.20
C ARG A 177 4.86 21.72 -5.20
N LEU A 178 3.88 20.88 -4.84
CA LEU A 178 2.73 20.59 -5.70
C LEU A 178 1.83 21.82 -5.91
N ARG A 179 1.68 22.67 -4.89
CA ARG A 179 0.91 23.91 -5.01
C ARG A 179 1.49 24.89 -6.02
N ARG A 180 2.82 25.05 -6.07
CA ARG A 180 3.51 25.94 -7.04
C ARG A 180 3.16 25.57 -8.49
N VAL A 181 3.09 24.28 -8.78
CA VAL A 181 2.77 23.79 -10.15
C VAL A 181 1.29 23.98 -10.51
N ARG A 182 0.41 24.03 -9.52
CA ARG A 182 -1.03 24.31 -9.74
C ARG A 182 -1.26 25.77 -10.06
N ASP A 183 -0.48 26.66 -9.47
CA ASP A 183 -0.67 28.10 -9.53
C ASP A 183 0.08 28.75 -10.74
N GLU A 184 0.90 27.97 -11.48
CA GLU A 184 1.55 28.28 -12.77
C GLU A 184 0.71 27.74 -13.95
#